data_b1594f83220b597b6aec08f7e7611b82
#
_entry.id   b1594f83220b597b6aec08f7e7611b82
#
_cell.length_a   1.000
_cell.length_b   1.000
_cell.length_c   1.000
_cell.angle_alpha   90.00
_cell.angle_beta   90.00
_cell.angle_gamma   90.00
#
_symmetry.space_group_name_H-M   'P 1'
#
loop_
_entity.id
_entity.type
_entity.pdbx_description
1 polymer ?
#
loop_
_entity_poly.entity_id
_entity_poly.type
_entity_poly.pdbx_seq_one_letter_code
_entity_poly.pdbx_strand_id
1 'polypeptide(L)'
;MNIMIFADQESKLLYEYYDPEQMKDIDLIISCGDLEPEYLTFFATLCHAPLLYVKGNHDTKYEYKPPEGCICIDDDIFVYKGVRILGLGGSMEYIPDSPNQYTEKMMRKRIHKLWWKLWRHKGFDILVTHAPAYCCISPSCWVWLSSIRCI
;
A
#
# COMPACT_ATOMS: atom_id res chain seq x y z
N MET A 1 8.15 -16.62 1.41
CA MET A 1 7.87 -15.46 0.55
C MET A 1 8.59 -14.26 1.15
N ASN A 2 9.53 -13.70 0.42
CA ASN A 2 10.30 -12.54 0.84
C ASN A 2 9.66 -11.28 0.28
N ILE A 3 9.26 -10.36 1.15
CA ILE A 3 8.60 -9.12 0.76
C ILE A 3 9.53 -7.96 1.07
N MET A 4 9.79 -7.11 0.09
CA MET A 4 10.49 -5.84 0.27
C MET A 4 9.46 -4.72 0.42
N ILE A 5 9.65 -3.84 1.39
CA ILE A 5 8.73 -2.74 1.66
C ILE A 5 9.44 -1.41 1.48
N PHE A 6 8.81 -0.49 0.75
CA PHE A 6 9.22 0.90 0.58
C PHE A 6 8.18 1.83 1.21
N ALA A 7 8.64 2.91 1.84
CA ALA A 7 7.78 3.96 2.39
C ALA A 7 8.55 5.27 2.54
N ASP A 8 7.91 6.39 2.26
CA ASP A 8 8.31 7.78 2.55
C ASP A 8 9.67 8.23 1.99
N GLN A 9 10.70 7.42 2.10
CA GLN A 9 12.05 7.82 1.72
C GLN A 9 12.66 6.86 0.69
N GLU A 10 13.21 7.44 -0.35
CA GLU A 10 13.97 6.72 -1.35
C GLU A 10 15.34 6.31 -0.80
N SER A 11 15.67 5.04 -0.90
CA SER A 11 17.00 4.56 -0.58
C SER A 11 17.95 4.87 -1.73
N LYS A 12 18.80 5.89 -1.55
CA LYS A 12 19.86 6.21 -2.52
C LYS A 12 20.78 5.03 -2.75
N LEU A 13 21.06 4.25 -1.71
CA LEU A 13 21.94 3.08 -1.82
C LEU A 13 21.34 2.04 -2.79
N LEU A 14 20.04 1.75 -2.66
CA LEU A 14 19.37 0.78 -3.52
C LEU A 14 19.16 1.30 -4.95
N TYR A 15 19.01 2.60 -5.13
CA TYR A 15 18.74 3.23 -6.41
C TYR A 15 20.03 3.49 -7.22
N GLU A 16 21.04 4.12 -6.58
CA GLU A 16 22.30 4.50 -7.24
C GLU A 16 23.28 3.32 -7.36
N TYR A 17 23.22 2.39 -6.41
CA TYR A 17 24.12 1.21 -6.36
C TYR A 17 23.29 -0.08 -6.46
N TYR A 18 22.36 -0.10 -7.41
CA TYR A 18 21.50 -1.25 -7.65
C TYR A 18 22.33 -2.52 -7.94
N ASP A 19 22.08 -3.55 -7.15
CA ASP A 19 22.68 -4.87 -7.32
C ASP A 19 21.57 -5.92 -7.52
N PRO A 20 21.49 -6.54 -8.72
CA PRO A 20 20.50 -7.58 -9.00
C PRO A 20 20.55 -8.77 -8.04
N GLU A 21 21.73 -9.09 -7.48
CA GLU A 21 21.89 -10.20 -6.55
C GLU A 21 21.12 -9.97 -5.24
N GLN A 22 20.99 -8.73 -4.79
CA GLN A 22 20.22 -8.38 -3.60
C GLN A 22 18.72 -8.54 -3.83
N MET A 23 18.26 -8.46 -5.07
CA MET A 23 16.84 -8.50 -5.44
C MET A 23 16.37 -9.88 -5.90
N LYS A 24 17.28 -10.82 -6.14
CA LYS A 24 16.95 -12.13 -6.74
C LYS A 24 15.98 -12.97 -5.93
N ASP A 25 16.05 -12.86 -4.60
CA ASP A 25 15.24 -13.65 -3.67
C ASP A 25 13.97 -12.92 -3.22
N ILE A 26 13.70 -11.73 -3.76
CA ILE A 26 12.48 -10.97 -3.46
C ILE A 26 11.31 -11.52 -4.29
N ASP A 27 10.27 -11.94 -3.61
CA ASP A 27 9.04 -12.45 -4.24
C ASP A 27 8.04 -11.35 -4.57
N LEU A 28 8.02 -10.27 -3.78
CA LEU A 28 7.03 -9.20 -3.87
C LEU A 28 7.62 -7.90 -3.34
N ILE A 29 7.32 -6.78 -4.02
CA ILE A 29 7.64 -5.44 -3.54
C ILE A 29 6.34 -4.72 -3.21
N ILE A 30 6.29 -4.03 -2.06
CA ILE A 30 5.14 -3.25 -1.62
C ILE A 30 5.61 -1.83 -1.31
N SER A 31 5.01 -0.83 -1.97
CA SER A 31 5.18 0.58 -1.63
C SER A 31 4.00 1.07 -0.80
N CYS A 32 4.31 1.63 0.35
CA CYS A 32 3.32 2.23 1.26
C CYS A 32 3.05 3.71 0.96
N GLY A 33 3.52 4.24 -0.17
CA GLY A 33 3.27 5.61 -0.61
C GLY A 33 4.38 6.61 -0.30
N ASP A 34 4.19 7.85 -0.76
CA ASP A 34 5.08 9.00 -0.65
C ASP A 34 6.48 8.77 -1.27
N LEU A 35 6.49 8.19 -2.48
CA LEU A 35 7.70 7.96 -3.28
C LEU A 35 7.52 8.51 -4.69
N GLU A 36 8.60 8.95 -5.34
CA GLU A 36 8.51 9.41 -6.72
C GLU A 36 8.14 8.24 -7.66
N PRO A 37 7.26 8.47 -8.67
CA PRO A 37 6.84 7.41 -9.59
C PRO A 37 8.01 6.79 -10.35
N GLU A 38 9.05 7.57 -10.64
CA GLU A 38 10.27 7.11 -11.32
C GLU A 38 11.04 6.09 -10.47
N TYR A 39 11.07 6.28 -9.15
CA TYR A 39 11.71 5.36 -8.22
C TYR A 39 11.02 3.98 -8.24
N LEU A 40 9.70 3.95 -8.19
CA LEU A 40 8.94 2.70 -8.26
C LEU A 40 9.06 2.05 -9.63
N THR A 41 8.98 2.83 -10.72
CA THR A 41 9.16 2.36 -12.10
C THR A 41 10.53 1.71 -12.31
N PHE A 42 11.58 2.26 -11.70
CA PHE A 42 12.92 1.68 -11.74
C PHE A 42 12.94 0.24 -11.20
N PHE A 43 12.40 0.03 -9.99
CA PHE A 43 12.35 -1.32 -9.41
C PHE A 43 11.40 -2.25 -10.15
N ALA A 44 10.25 -1.76 -10.61
CA ALA A 44 9.33 -2.56 -11.42
C ALA A 44 9.94 -3.03 -12.74
N THR A 45 10.89 -2.26 -13.28
CA THR A 45 11.60 -2.60 -14.53
C THR A 45 12.73 -3.60 -14.31
N LEU A 46 13.48 -3.46 -13.22
CA LEU A 46 14.70 -4.23 -12.98
C LEU A 46 14.48 -5.48 -12.13
N CYS A 47 13.43 -5.50 -11.30
CA CYS A 47 13.11 -6.64 -10.46
C CYS A 47 12.10 -7.55 -11.17
N HIS A 48 12.26 -8.87 -11.02
CA HIS A 48 11.28 -9.84 -11.50
C HIS A 48 10.03 -9.95 -10.62
N ALA A 49 10.09 -9.40 -9.41
CA ALA A 49 8.97 -9.41 -8.46
C ALA A 49 7.92 -8.36 -8.84
N PRO A 50 6.62 -8.67 -8.76
CA PRO A 50 5.58 -7.65 -8.93
C PRO A 50 5.70 -6.58 -7.86
N LEU A 51 5.43 -5.31 -8.23
CA LEU A 51 5.42 -4.18 -7.33
C LEU A 51 3.99 -3.69 -7.15
N LEU A 52 3.51 -3.76 -5.90
CA LEU A 52 2.22 -3.23 -5.49
C LEU A 52 2.41 -1.89 -4.80
N TYR A 53 1.45 -0.98 -4.94
CA TYR A 53 1.51 0.28 -4.21
C TYR A 53 0.14 0.77 -3.72
N VAL A 54 0.16 1.49 -2.61
CA VAL A 54 -0.92 2.39 -2.19
C VAL A 54 -0.42 3.83 -2.30
N LYS A 55 -1.35 4.78 -2.46
CA LYS A 55 -1.00 6.20 -2.51
C LYS A 55 -0.78 6.74 -1.10
N GLY A 56 0.28 7.52 -0.91
CA GLY A 56 0.44 8.39 0.23
C GLY A 56 -0.25 9.76 0.01
N ASN A 57 -0.18 10.61 1.00
CA ASN A 57 -0.83 11.92 0.93
C ASN A 57 -0.07 12.92 0.04
N HIS A 58 1.18 12.67 -0.28
CA HIS A 58 1.97 13.49 -1.21
C HIS A 58 1.97 12.95 -2.65
N ASP A 59 1.41 11.79 -2.91
CA ASP A 59 1.40 11.12 -4.23
C ASP A 59 0.38 11.71 -5.21
N THR A 60 0.21 13.02 -5.22
CA THR A 60 -0.71 13.71 -6.13
C THR A 60 -0.30 13.56 -7.60
N LYS A 61 1.00 13.37 -7.85
CA LYS A 61 1.55 13.14 -9.19
C LYS A 61 1.02 11.85 -9.82
N TYR A 62 0.66 10.84 -9.02
CA TYR A 62 0.19 9.54 -9.52
C TYR A 62 -1.14 9.61 -10.28
N GLU A 63 -1.88 10.72 -10.19
CA GLU A 63 -3.11 10.92 -10.95
C GLU A 63 -2.84 11.15 -12.43
N TYR A 64 -1.73 11.83 -12.77
CA TYR A 64 -1.38 12.14 -14.15
C TYR A 64 -0.10 11.42 -14.62
N LYS A 65 0.72 10.93 -13.71
CA LYS A 65 1.92 10.15 -13.99
C LYS A 65 2.06 9.02 -12.97
N PRO A 66 1.25 7.95 -13.10
CA PRO A 66 1.37 6.80 -12.21
C PRO A 66 2.70 6.06 -12.45
N PRO A 67 3.24 5.35 -11.45
CA PRO A 67 4.44 4.54 -11.63
C PRO A 67 4.17 3.40 -12.62
N GLU A 68 4.99 3.32 -13.67
CA GLU A 68 4.84 2.36 -14.75
C GLU A 68 5.27 0.94 -14.29
N GLY A 69 4.54 -0.06 -14.75
CA GLY A 69 4.80 -1.46 -14.38
C GLY A 69 4.37 -1.83 -12.95
N CYS A 70 3.84 -0.87 -12.19
CA CYS A 70 3.37 -1.08 -10.82
C CYS A 70 1.86 -1.31 -10.77
N ILE A 71 1.41 -2.02 -9.76
CA ILE A 71 -0.01 -2.37 -9.56
C ILE A 71 -0.57 -1.55 -8.39
N CYS A 72 -1.51 -0.65 -8.67
CA CYS A 72 -2.25 0.08 -7.64
C CYS A 72 -3.22 -0.87 -6.93
N ILE A 73 -3.10 -0.96 -5.61
CA ILE A 73 -4.01 -1.76 -4.78
C ILE A 73 -4.88 -0.90 -3.85
N ASP A 74 -4.93 0.41 -4.09
CA ASP A 74 -5.81 1.30 -3.33
C ASP A 74 -7.27 0.88 -3.45
N ASP A 75 -7.95 0.71 -2.32
CA ASP A 75 -9.33 0.24 -2.23
C ASP A 75 -9.55 -1.08 -2.97
N ASP A 76 -8.51 -1.94 -3.02
CA ASP A 76 -8.60 -3.24 -3.69
C ASP A 76 -7.86 -4.36 -2.96
N ILE A 77 -8.15 -5.60 -3.36
CA ILE A 77 -7.51 -6.81 -2.85
C ILE A 77 -6.76 -7.47 -3.99
N PHE A 78 -5.45 -7.57 -3.84
CA PHE A 78 -4.59 -8.31 -4.75
C PHE A 78 -4.23 -9.67 -4.14
N VAL A 79 -4.32 -10.73 -4.93
CA VAL A 79 -3.98 -12.08 -4.47
C VAL A 79 -2.68 -12.53 -5.13
N TYR A 80 -1.66 -12.77 -4.33
CA TYR A 80 -0.36 -13.22 -4.81
C TYR A 80 0.09 -14.47 -4.07
N LYS A 81 0.37 -15.55 -4.80
CA LYS A 81 0.76 -16.85 -4.25
C LYS A 81 -0.17 -17.34 -3.11
N GLY A 82 -1.47 -17.05 -3.23
CA GLY A 82 -2.49 -17.42 -2.24
C GLY A 82 -2.64 -16.44 -1.08
N VAL A 83 -1.79 -15.43 -0.96
CA VAL A 83 -1.87 -14.37 0.06
C VAL A 83 -2.72 -13.22 -0.46
N ARG A 84 -3.73 -12.81 0.31
CA ARG A 84 -4.66 -11.71 -0.02
C ARG A 84 -4.15 -10.43 0.62
N ILE A 85 -3.85 -9.45 -0.21
CA ILE A 85 -3.24 -8.18 0.19
C ILE A 85 -4.25 -7.07 -0.08
N LEU A 86 -4.73 -6.43 0.98
CA LEU A 86 -5.67 -5.29 0.90
C LEU A 86 -4.88 -3.99 0.99
N GLY A 87 -5.11 -3.08 0.04
CA GLY A 87 -4.55 -1.74 0.05
C GLY A 87 -5.56 -0.69 0.50
N LEU A 88 -5.12 0.23 1.36
CA LEU A 88 -5.89 1.38 1.82
C LEU A 88 -4.95 2.57 2.06
N GLY A 89 -4.70 3.33 1.00
CA GLY A 89 -3.79 4.47 1.02
C GLY A 89 -4.40 5.76 1.55
N GLY A 90 -3.55 6.79 1.57
CA GLY A 90 -3.86 8.13 2.05
C GLY A 90 -3.70 8.29 3.55
N SER A 91 -3.91 9.51 4.02
CA SER A 91 -3.79 9.89 5.44
C SER A 91 -5.06 10.52 5.98
N MET A 92 -5.07 10.80 7.29
CA MET A 92 -6.07 11.68 7.88
C MET A 92 -5.90 13.09 7.31
N GLU A 93 -7.04 13.75 7.06
CA GLU A 93 -7.08 15.13 6.56
C GLU A 93 -6.49 16.10 7.60
N TYR A 94 -5.45 16.81 7.21
CA TYR A 94 -4.85 17.93 7.96
C TYR A 94 -4.79 19.21 7.11
N ILE A 95 -5.00 19.11 5.80
CA ILE A 95 -5.21 20.22 4.87
C ILE A 95 -6.58 20.02 4.22
N PRO A 96 -7.54 20.93 4.40
CA PRO A 96 -8.86 20.79 3.81
C PRO A 96 -8.81 20.58 2.30
N ASP A 97 -9.62 19.65 1.79
CA ASP A 97 -9.75 19.31 0.37
C ASP A 97 -8.44 18.89 -0.33
N SER A 98 -7.42 18.51 0.43
CA SER A 98 -6.17 17.98 -0.15
C SER A 98 -6.37 16.57 -0.72
N PRO A 99 -5.81 16.25 -1.90
CA PRO A 99 -5.86 14.92 -2.46
C PRO A 99 -5.25 13.87 -1.52
N ASN A 100 -5.77 12.65 -1.57
CA ASN A 100 -5.31 11.51 -0.75
C ASN A 100 -5.35 11.75 0.77
N GLN A 101 -6.07 12.79 1.22
CA GLN A 101 -6.35 13.03 2.63
C GLN A 101 -7.85 12.85 2.89
N TYR A 102 -8.19 12.18 3.97
CA TYR A 102 -9.57 11.75 4.20
C TYR A 102 -10.01 12.07 5.62
N THR A 103 -11.19 12.69 5.75
CA THR A 103 -11.86 12.75 7.04
C THR A 103 -12.24 11.34 7.49
N GLU A 104 -12.46 11.15 8.79
CA GLU A 104 -12.89 9.85 9.29
C GLU A 104 -14.19 9.35 8.61
N LYS A 105 -15.12 10.27 8.33
CA LYS A 105 -16.36 9.94 7.60
C LYS A 105 -16.10 9.44 6.19
N MET A 106 -15.14 10.05 5.49
CA MET A 106 -14.74 9.62 4.14
C MET A 106 -14.04 8.26 4.19
N MET A 107 -13.12 8.07 5.13
CA MET A 107 -12.42 6.80 5.31
C MET A 107 -13.39 5.67 5.66
N ARG A 108 -14.34 5.89 6.56
CA ARG A 108 -15.41 4.91 6.85
C ARG A 108 -16.22 4.55 5.60
N LYS A 109 -16.56 5.52 4.74
CA LYS A 109 -17.23 5.24 3.47
C LYS A 109 -16.39 4.38 2.52
N ARG A 110 -15.07 4.63 2.44
CA ARG A 110 -14.14 3.81 1.65
C ARG A 110 -14.14 2.37 2.17
N ILE A 111 -13.97 2.18 3.48
CA ILE A 111 -13.99 0.85 4.11
C ILE A 111 -15.32 0.14 3.87
N HIS A 112 -16.46 0.84 3.99
CA HIS A 112 -17.76 0.22 3.69
C HIS A 112 -17.89 -0.25 2.24
N LYS A 113 -17.33 0.49 1.27
CA LYS A 113 -17.32 0.04 -0.13
C LYS A 113 -16.49 -1.22 -0.34
N LEU A 114 -15.49 -1.46 0.49
CA LEU A 114 -14.66 -2.67 0.44
C LEU A 114 -15.37 -3.92 0.94
N TRP A 115 -16.51 -3.78 1.66
CA TRP A 115 -17.22 -4.91 2.25
C TRP A 115 -17.52 -6.03 1.25
N TRP A 116 -17.96 -5.68 0.03
CA TRP A 116 -18.25 -6.67 -1.00
C TRP A 116 -16.98 -7.41 -1.48
N LYS A 117 -15.88 -6.69 -1.66
CA LYS A 117 -14.58 -7.28 -2.04
C LYS A 117 -14.08 -8.21 -0.93
N LEU A 118 -14.16 -7.76 0.33
CA LEU A 118 -13.80 -8.55 1.50
C LEU A 118 -14.62 -9.83 1.62
N TRP A 119 -15.92 -9.74 1.42
CA TRP A 119 -16.80 -10.90 1.42
C TRP A 119 -16.44 -11.89 0.29
N ARG A 120 -16.24 -11.39 -0.93
CA ARG A 120 -15.87 -12.22 -2.10
C ARG A 120 -14.53 -12.93 -1.89
N HIS A 121 -13.55 -12.27 -1.32
CA HIS A 121 -12.21 -12.82 -1.05
C HIS A 121 -12.12 -13.56 0.29
N LYS A 122 -13.21 -13.60 1.09
CA LYS A 122 -13.22 -14.18 2.43
C LYS A 122 -12.22 -13.51 3.39
N GLY A 123 -12.05 -12.18 3.27
CA GLY A 123 -11.10 -11.38 4.06
C GLY A 123 -9.79 -11.11 3.35
N PHE A 124 -8.78 -10.74 4.11
CA PHE A 124 -7.41 -10.48 3.65
C PHE A 124 -6.40 -11.01 4.69
N ASP A 125 -5.16 -11.18 4.27
CA ASP A 125 -4.07 -11.69 5.12
C ASP A 125 -3.09 -10.56 5.49
N ILE A 126 -2.89 -9.60 4.58
CA ILE A 126 -2.03 -8.43 4.78
C ILE A 126 -2.84 -7.17 4.50
N LEU A 127 -2.73 -6.18 5.38
CA LEU A 127 -3.23 -4.82 5.16
C LEU A 127 -2.04 -3.90 4.90
N VAL A 128 -2.08 -3.21 3.76
CA VAL A 128 -1.10 -2.19 3.38
C VAL A 128 -1.77 -0.82 3.52
N THR A 129 -1.21 0.03 4.36
CA THR A 129 -1.64 1.42 4.53
C THR A 129 -0.46 2.36 4.43
N HIS A 130 -0.69 3.61 4.04
CA HIS A 130 0.32 4.66 4.12
C HIS A 130 0.42 5.19 5.56
N ALA A 131 -0.65 5.79 6.07
CA ALA A 131 -0.69 6.26 7.46
C ALA A 131 -1.19 5.16 8.40
N PRO A 132 -0.70 5.12 9.66
CA PRO A 132 -1.23 4.21 10.66
C PRO A 132 -2.72 4.47 10.86
N ALA A 133 -3.51 3.42 10.93
CA ALA A 133 -4.93 3.54 11.24
C ALA A 133 -5.08 4.18 12.62
N TYR A 134 -5.68 5.37 12.69
CA TYR A 134 -5.85 6.13 13.94
C TYR A 134 -6.54 5.32 15.05
N CYS A 135 -7.29 4.32 14.66
CA CYS A 135 -7.97 3.39 15.54
C CYS A 135 -7.07 2.35 16.22
N CYS A 136 -5.82 2.15 15.82
CA CYS A 136 -4.95 1.19 16.48
C CYS A 136 -4.54 1.65 17.90
N ILE A 137 -4.85 2.88 18.28
CA ILE A 137 -4.51 3.49 19.59
C ILE A 137 -5.72 3.55 20.55
N SER A 138 -6.94 3.31 20.07
CA SER A 138 -8.15 3.35 20.90
C SER A 138 -8.66 1.96 21.25
N PRO A 139 -8.92 1.66 22.55
CA PRO A 139 -9.42 0.34 22.97
C PRO A 139 -10.75 -0.09 22.31
N SER A 140 -11.53 0.85 21.83
CA SER A 140 -12.81 0.60 21.16
C SER A 140 -12.68 0.15 19.69
N CYS A 141 -11.49 0.25 19.10
CA CYS A 141 -11.24 -0.12 17.71
C CYS A 141 -10.79 -1.58 17.53
N TRP A 142 -10.48 -2.27 18.61
CA TRP A 142 -10.13 -3.70 18.61
C TRP A 142 -11.22 -4.59 18.03
N VAL A 143 -12.45 -4.12 17.99
CA VAL A 143 -13.61 -4.89 17.50
C VAL A 143 -13.50 -5.18 15.99
N TRP A 144 -12.80 -4.35 15.21
CA TRP A 144 -12.63 -4.54 13.76
C TRP A 144 -11.34 -5.27 13.38
N LEU A 145 -10.31 -5.16 14.23
CA LEU A 145 -9.02 -5.84 14.02
C LEU A 145 -9.00 -7.26 14.60
N SER A 146 -9.92 -7.61 15.49
CA SER A 146 -10.00 -8.98 16.06
C SER A 146 -10.40 -10.06 15.05
N SER A 147 -10.80 -9.68 13.83
CA SER A 147 -10.99 -10.61 12.71
C SER A 147 -9.73 -10.83 11.88
N ILE A 148 -8.65 -10.09 12.13
CA ILE A 148 -7.36 -10.25 11.49
C ILE A 148 -6.56 -11.23 12.36
N ARG A 149 -6.57 -12.50 12.00
CA ARG A 149 -5.58 -13.44 12.49
C ARG A 149 -4.28 -13.18 11.73
N CYS A 150 -3.33 -12.49 12.37
CA CYS A 150 -1.93 -12.67 12.04
C CYS A 150 -1.56 -14.11 12.40
N ILE A 151 -1.24 -14.91 11.40
CA ILE A 151 -0.58 -16.21 11.57
C ILE A 151 0.92 -15.96 11.56
#